data_15c61e2372ce0e6c83417673c713f468
#
_entry.id   15c61e2372ce0e6c83417673c713f468
#
_cell.length_a   1.000
_cell.length_b   1.000
_cell.length_c   1.000
_cell.angle_alpha   90.00
_cell.angle_beta   90.00
_cell.angle_gamma   90.00
#
_symmetry.space_group_name_H-M   'P 1'
#
loop_
_entity.id
_entity.type
_entity.pdbx_description
1 polymer ?
#
loop_
_entity_poly.entity_id
_entity_poly.type
_entity_poly.pdbx_seq_one_letter_code
_entity_poly.pdbx_strand_id
1 'polypeptide(L)'
;MPITVGNLGRLGSVRQRGRDVVFSFESSDLVLTPLLPNVIRHTWVPTHWRLYAEQVADAYAVHRRYWPAGPAATITETADLVRVQAGELLIETTRDPFHIRYFTTDRRLFLEEALEGGLSWSYWDYSLRYQITPADHFYGLGQASQLPDHPNLDQRGQLLDVWNQHSPPAATVFPALLSLRGYGMLVDNPHRAAWDLGHTDPMALSYQARGGGLQYYIWYGPDLPRLLRSFLELTGFPPLPPRWALGLLQSRYGYRNRNELETIAQTFRAKALPCDALILDVFWFREMGDLDFDQFDWPEPREMIARLREQGFRLMVIEEPYLTTKSRNYTDALANGYMAKHFNGSPYTFDFWPGECGLLDFSNPATRAWWSEKHESLLELGIGGWWTDLNEPAKHFQDMAHYGGSAAAVHNLTAFYMHQSIFDAYQQYAPQQRVFILSRSAFPGSHRYGAALWSGDVDMTFAALRKQVTVGLNVGLSGIPLWGTDIGGFGFSGQCTPELYVRWFQFGAFCSLLRPHGDQTESREPWQFGPEVEAICRKYLRCAIASSRTSITQRMKPVPAESRSCARWYWHFRKTRRWST
;
A
#
# COMPACT_ATOMS: atom_id res chain seq x y z
N MET A 1 5.19 -38.29 5.74
CA MET A 1 3.99 -38.72 5.01
C MET A 1 3.93 -37.90 3.74
N PRO A 2 3.53 -38.46 2.60
CA PRO A 2 3.31 -37.63 1.42
C PRO A 2 2.23 -36.59 1.74
N ILE A 3 2.50 -35.34 1.37
CA ILE A 3 1.57 -34.22 1.56
C ILE A 3 0.37 -34.48 0.63
N THR A 4 -0.81 -34.75 1.20
CA THR A 4 -2.02 -34.94 0.40
C THR A 4 -2.50 -33.58 -0.04
N VAL A 5 -2.40 -33.27 -1.34
CA VAL A 5 -2.99 -32.06 -1.92
C VAL A 5 -4.47 -32.30 -2.11
N GLY A 6 -5.31 -31.50 -1.43
CA GLY A 6 -6.75 -31.50 -1.63
C GLY A 6 -7.14 -30.57 -2.79
N ASN A 7 -8.25 -30.86 -3.43
CA ASN A 7 -8.92 -29.98 -4.38
C ASN A 7 -10.45 -30.06 -4.18
N LEU A 8 -11.21 -29.23 -4.89
CA LEU A 8 -12.67 -29.20 -4.72
C LEU A 8 -13.36 -30.50 -5.18
N GLY A 9 -12.80 -31.20 -6.17
CA GLY A 9 -13.34 -32.46 -6.68
C GLY A 9 -14.68 -32.26 -7.39
N ARG A 10 -15.64 -33.14 -7.10
CA ARG A 10 -16.99 -33.14 -7.68
C ARG A 10 -17.93 -32.21 -6.91
N LEU A 11 -18.66 -31.35 -7.62
CA LEU A 11 -19.71 -30.51 -7.03
C LEU A 11 -20.93 -31.37 -6.60
N GLY A 12 -21.20 -31.40 -5.30
CA GLY A 12 -22.34 -32.15 -4.73
C GLY A 12 -23.67 -31.43 -4.90
N SER A 13 -23.76 -30.18 -4.45
CA SER A 13 -25.00 -29.39 -4.53
C SER A 13 -24.73 -27.90 -4.68
N VAL A 14 -25.71 -27.18 -5.21
CA VAL A 14 -25.74 -25.72 -5.25
C VAL A 14 -26.99 -25.23 -4.54
N ARG A 15 -26.87 -24.19 -3.73
CA ARG A 15 -28.01 -23.59 -3.04
C ARG A 15 -27.83 -22.07 -2.94
N GLN A 16 -28.93 -21.37 -2.94
CA GLN A 16 -28.98 -19.94 -2.69
C GLN A 16 -29.29 -19.66 -1.21
N ARG A 17 -28.52 -18.78 -0.58
CA ARG A 17 -28.72 -18.28 0.77
C ARG A 17 -28.68 -16.75 0.77
N GLY A 18 -29.85 -16.13 0.66
CA GLY A 18 -29.95 -14.70 0.41
C GLY A 18 -29.34 -14.35 -0.94
N ARG A 19 -28.26 -13.52 -0.93
CA ARG A 19 -27.49 -13.20 -2.14
C ARG A 19 -26.38 -14.20 -2.44
N ASP A 20 -25.99 -15.00 -1.44
CA ASP A 20 -24.89 -15.95 -1.56
C ASP A 20 -25.32 -17.16 -2.38
N VAL A 21 -24.42 -17.61 -3.25
CA VAL A 21 -24.52 -18.90 -3.94
C VAL A 21 -23.49 -19.83 -3.32
N VAL A 22 -23.95 -20.91 -2.70
CA VAL A 22 -23.11 -21.87 -1.99
C VAL A 22 -22.95 -23.12 -2.85
N PHE A 23 -21.74 -23.39 -3.28
CA PHE A 23 -21.30 -24.62 -3.93
C PHE A 23 -20.75 -25.54 -2.85
N SER A 24 -21.40 -26.69 -2.64
CA SER A 24 -21.02 -27.65 -1.60
C SER A 24 -20.30 -28.84 -2.21
N PHE A 25 -19.13 -29.15 -1.64
CA PHE A 25 -18.29 -30.28 -1.99
C PHE A 25 -18.21 -31.25 -0.80
N GLU A 26 -17.56 -32.38 -0.97
CA GLU A 26 -17.40 -33.39 0.09
C GLU A 26 -16.74 -32.81 1.35
N SER A 27 -15.66 -32.02 1.20
CA SER A 27 -14.86 -31.56 2.33
C SER A 27 -14.87 -30.03 2.55
N SER A 28 -15.63 -29.28 1.72
CA SER A 28 -15.68 -27.81 1.81
C SER A 28 -16.89 -27.21 1.13
N ASP A 29 -17.13 -25.94 1.40
CA ASP A 29 -18.03 -25.08 0.62
C ASP A 29 -17.22 -23.96 -0.06
N LEU A 30 -17.60 -23.60 -1.30
CA LEU A 30 -17.17 -22.37 -1.96
C LEU A 30 -18.38 -21.43 -2.04
N VAL A 31 -18.31 -20.29 -1.39
CA VAL A 31 -19.38 -19.31 -1.32
C VAL A 31 -19.07 -18.14 -2.26
N LEU A 32 -19.96 -17.89 -3.21
CA LEU A 32 -19.91 -16.75 -4.11
C LEU A 32 -20.89 -15.69 -3.64
N THR A 33 -20.39 -14.50 -3.31
CA THR A 33 -21.21 -13.35 -2.87
C THR A 33 -21.08 -12.19 -3.86
N PRO A 34 -22.10 -11.86 -4.64
CA PRO A 34 -22.13 -10.64 -5.45
C PRO A 34 -22.14 -9.40 -4.55
N LEU A 35 -21.13 -8.53 -4.68
CA LEU A 35 -20.98 -7.31 -3.87
C LEU A 35 -21.41 -6.05 -4.63
N LEU A 36 -21.01 -5.97 -5.90
CA LEU A 36 -21.33 -4.91 -6.86
C LEU A 36 -21.76 -5.55 -8.18
N PRO A 37 -22.37 -4.80 -9.11
CA PRO A 37 -22.78 -5.37 -10.40
C PRO A 37 -21.69 -6.14 -11.16
N ASN A 38 -20.43 -5.74 -10.98
CA ASN A 38 -19.27 -6.31 -11.65
C ASN A 38 -18.24 -6.93 -10.69
N VAL A 39 -18.58 -7.15 -9.41
CA VAL A 39 -17.66 -7.65 -8.38
C VAL A 39 -18.27 -8.82 -7.64
N ILE A 40 -17.53 -9.92 -7.55
CA ILE A 40 -17.91 -11.09 -6.79
C ILE A 40 -16.81 -11.46 -5.79
N ARG A 41 -17.21 -11.77 -4.56
CA ARG A 41 -16.36 -12.34 -3.52
C ARG A 41 -16.47 -13.85 -3.52
N HIS A 42 -15.35 -14.52 -3.37
CA HIS A 42 -15.23 -15.95 -3.17
C HIS A 42 -14.71 -16.20 -1.75
N THR A 43 -15.38 -17.08 -1.02
CA THR A 43 -14.95 -17.52 0.31
C THR A 43 -14.93 -19.04 0.32
N TRP A 44 -13.75 -19.61 0.54
CA TRP A 44 -13.60 -21.05 0.70
C TRP A 44 -13.70 -21.42 2.18
N VAL A 45 -14.58 -22.38 2.51
CA VAL A 45 -14.89 -22.78 3.87
C VAL A 45 -14.72 -24.31 3.99
N PRO A 46 -13.57 -24.80 4.50
CA PRO A 46 -13.40 -26.21 4.81
C PRO A 46 -14.46 -26.71 5.80
N THR A 47 -14.91 -27.96 5.65
CA THR A 47 -15.99 -28.52 6.47
C THR A 47 -15.70 -28.46 7.98
N HIS A 48 -14.44 -28.70 8.37
CA HIS A 48 -14.02 -28.63 9.77
C HIS A 48 -13.94 -27.19 10.33
N TRP A 49 -14.01 -26.16 9.46
CA TRP A 49 -14.04 -24.74 9.84
C TRP A 49 -15.45 -24.14 9.79
N ARG A 50 -16.47 -24.90 9.44
CA ARG A 50 -17.86 -24.39 9.34
C ARG A 50 -18.35 -23.73 10.63
N LEU A 51 -17.87 -24.18 11.79
CA LEU A 51 -18.16 -23.57 13.10
C LEU A 51 -17.46 -22.23 13.31
N TYR A 52 -16.40 -21.95 12.53
CA TYR A 52 -15.60 -20.73 12.59
C TYR A 52 -15.78 -19.87 11.34
N ALA A 53 -16.71 -20.20 10.46
CA ALA A 53 -16.91 -19.51 9.17
C ALA A 53 -17.19 -18.00 9.32
N GLU A 54 -17.75 -17.57 10.44
CA GLU A 54 -17.93 -16.15 10.78
C GLU A 54 -16.60 -15.47 11.13
N GLN A 55 -15.59 -16.21 11.60
CA GLN A 55 -14.25 -15.71 11.92
C GLN A 55 -13.31 -15.71 10.70
N VAL A 56 -13.58 -16.56 9.68
CA VAL A 56 -12.82 -16.58 8.41
C VAL A 56 -13.03 -15.29 7.60
N ALA A 57 -13.97 -14.46 7.98
CA ALA A 57 -14.43 -13.29 7.24
C ALA A 57 -13.80 -11.96 7.71
N ASP A 58 -12.63 -11.94 8.34
CA ASP A 58 -11.94 -10.68 8.59
C ASP A 58 -11.38 -10.15 7.27
N ALA A 59 -12.11 -9.20 6.70
CA ALA A 59 -11.66 -8.46 5.53
C ALA A 59 -10.69 -7.37 6.00
N TYR A 60 -9.45 -7.43 5.56
CA TYR A 60 -8.41 -6.43 5.86
C TYR A 60 -8.44 -5.29 4.84
N ALA A 61 -8.30 -5.63 3.58
CA ALA A 61 -8.26 -4.69 2.48
C ALA A 61 -9.62 -4.03 2.23
N VAL A 62 -10.70 -4.79 2.34
CA VAL A 62 -12.04 -4.34 1.98
C VAL A 62 -12.66 -3.51 3.10
N HIS A 63 -13.16 -2.31 2.76
CA HIS A 63 -13.54 -1.30 3.75
C HIS A 63 -14.94 -1.47 4.33
N ARG A 64 -15.77 -2.35 3.76
CA ARG A 64 -17.15 -2.61 4.21
C ARG A 64 -17.38 -4.09 4.43
N ARG A 65 -17.90 -4.45 5.59
CA ARG A 65 -18.38 -5.81 5.87
C ARG A 65 -19.73 -6.10 5.22
N TYR A 66 -20.59 -5.08 5.08
CA TYR A 66 -21.93 -5.18 4.52
C TYR A 66 -22.08 -4.36 3.23
N TRP A 67 -22.62 -4.98 2.20
CA TRP A 67 -22.83 -4.42 0.86
C TRP A 67 -24.30 -4.44 0.50
N PRO A 68 -25.09 -3.40 0.84
CA PRO A 68 -26.56 -3.42 0.66
C PRO A 68 -26.98 -3.49 -0.81
N ALA A 69 -26.20 -2.94 -1.73
CA ALA A 69 -26.52 -2.79 -3.15
C ALA A 69 -25.99 -3.92 -4.05
N GLY A 70 -25.58 -5.08 -3.47
CA GLY A 70 -25.14 -6.22 -4.29
C GLY A 70 -26.32 -6.79 -5.10
N PRO A 71 -26.11 -7.16 -6.39
CA PRO A 71 -27.15 -7.74 -7.21
C PRO A 71 -27.60 -9.11 -6.67
N ALA A 72 -28.87 -9.44 -6.90
CA ALA A 72 -29.35 -10.80 -6.69
C ALA A 72 -28.71 -11.73 -7.72
N ALA A 73 -28.38 -12.95 -7.30
CA ALA A 73 -27.92 -14.00 -8.20
C ALA A 73 -29.11 -14.79 -8.74
N THR A 74 -29.07 -15.19 -10.01
CA THR A 74 -29.97 -16.15 -10.62
C THR A 74 -29.19 -17.41 -10.94
N ILE A 75 -29.65 -18.56 -10.49
CA ILE A 75 -29.02 -19.85 -10.71
C ILE A 75 -29.82 -20.65 -11.75
N THR A 76 -29.13 -21.20 -12.72
CA THR A 76 -29.69 -22.16 -13.69
C THR A 76 -28.83 -23.41 -13.71
N GLU A 77 -29.44 -24.58 -13.58
CA GLU A 77 -28.74 -25.85 -13.47
C GLU A 77 -29.16 -26.82 -14.57
N THR A 78 -28.18 -27.55 -15.09
CA THR A 78 -28.38 -28.76 -15.87
C THR A 78 -27.65 -29.93 -15.20
N ALA A 79 -27.68 -31.12 -15.81
CA ALA A 79 -26.97 -32.28 -15.28
C ALA A 79 -25.47 -32.01 -15.08
N ASP A 80 -24.84 -31.30 -16.03
CA ASP A 80 -23.39 -31.13 -16.10
C ASP A 80 -22.89 -29.71 -15.80
N LEU A 81 -23.79 -28.71 -15.84
CA LEU A 81 -23.42 -27.31 -15.79
C LEU A 81 -24.28 -26.52 -14.81
N VAL A 82 -23.64 -25.63 -14.06
CA VAL A 82 -24.34 -24.61 -13.25
C VAL A 82 -23.95 -23.23 -13.78
N ARG A 83 -24.96 -22.37 -13.96
CA ARG A 83 -24.77 -20.95 -14.32
C ARG A 83 -25.27 -20.05 -13.22
N VAL A 84 -24.47 -19.08 -12.86
CA VAL A 84 -24.80 -18.01 -11.90
C VAL A 84 -24.71 -16.68 -12.63
N GLN A 85 -25.85 -16.02 -12.82
CA GLN A 85 -25.92 -14.68 -13.36
C GLN A 85 -26.04 -13.68 -12.20
N ALA A 86 -25.13 -12.71 -12.09
CA ALA A 86 -25.15 -11.69 -11.06
C ALA A 86 -24.64 -10.34 -11.63
N GLY A 87 -25.55 -9.39 -11.82
CA GLY A 87 -25.21 -8.09 -12.43
C GLY A 87 -24.57 -8.22 -13.81
N GLU A 88 -23.35 -7.72 -13.96
CA GLU A 88 -22.56 -7.75 -15.19
C GLU A 88 -21.79 -9.07 -15.41
N LEU A 89 -21.88 -10.02 -14.47
CA LEU A 89 -21.10 -11.24 -14.46
C LEU A 89 -21.99 -12.46 -14.75
N LEU A 90 -21.51 -13.32 -15.62
CA LEU A 90 -22.01 -14.68 -15.82
C LEU A 90 -20.90 -15.67 -15.44
N ILE A 91 -21.18 -16.55 -14.49
CA ILE A 91 -20.25 -17.57 -14.01
C ILE A 91 -20.80 -18.92 -14.42
N GLU A 92 -19.99 -19.72 -15.08
CA GLU A 92 -20.33 -21.10 -15.45
C GLU A 92 -19.38 -22.06 -14.73
N THR A 93 -19.95 -23.13 -14.17
CA THR A 93 -19.16 -24.20 -13.55
C THR A 93 -19.60 -25.56 -14.07
N THR A 94 -18.63 -26.42 -14.39
CA THR A 94 -18.89 -27.85 -14.56
C THR A 94 -19.01 -28.52 -13.19
N ARG A 95 -19.63 -29.73 -13.15
CA ARG A 95 -19.83 -30.45 -11.88
C ARG A 95 -18.73 -31.45 -11.60
N ASP A 96 -18.21 -32.13 -12.62
CA ASP A 96 -17.22 -33.20 -12.46
C ASP A 96 -16.33 -33.30 -13.70
N PRO A 97 -15.05 -32.93 -13.59
CA PRO A 97 -14.49 -32.20 -12.46
C PRO A 97 -15.10 -30.81 -12.33
N PHE A 98 -15.08 -30.25 -11.10
CA PHE A 98 -15.47 -28.86 -10.88
C PHE A 98 -14.47 -27.95 -11.57
N HIS A 99 -15.00 -27.00 -12.36
CA HIS A 99 -14.20 -26.03 -13.10
C HIS A 99 -15.02 -24.75 -13.29
N ILE A 100 -14.45 -23.59 -12.97
CA ILE A 100 -15.14 -22.30 -12.98
C ILE A 100 -14.63 -21.38 -14.08
N ARG A 101 -15.55 -20.73 -14.78
CA ARG A 101 -15.31 -19.78 -15.87
C ARG A 101 -16.12 -18.51 -15.66
N TYR A 102 -15.54 -17.37 -15.97
CA TYR A 102 -16.14 -16.06 -15.80
C TYR A 102 -16.33 -15.36 -17.14
N PHE A 103 -17.53 -14.94 -17.40
CA PHE A 103 -17.94 -14.29 -18.64
C PHE A 103 -18.60 -12.94 -18.32
N THR A 104 -18.57 -12.05 -19.29
CA THR A 104 -19.47 -10.91 -19.38
C THR A 104 -20.88 -11.37 -19.74
N THR A 105 -21.90 -10.50 -19.60
CA THR A 105 -23.28 -10.82 -19.96
C THR A 105 -23.47 -11.12 -21.44
N ASP A 106 -22.62 -10.57 -22.32
CA ASP A 106 -22.55 -10.87 -23.75
C ASP A 106 -21.69 -12.12 -24.07
N ARG A 107 -21.39 -12.95 -23.04
CA ARG A 107 -20.68 -14.23 -23.10
C ARG A 107 -19.23 -14.17 -23.58
N ARG A 108 -18.54 -13.07 -23.39
CA ARG A 108 -17.10 -12.98 -23.60
C ARG A 108 -16.38 -13.56 -22.36
N LEU A 109 -15.61 -14.64 -22.54
CA LEU A 109 -14.76 -15.23 -21.50
C LEU A 109 -13.62 -14.26 -21.18
N PHE A 110 -13.46 -13.91 -19.90
CA PHE A 110 -12.37 -13.05 -19.45
C PHE A 110 -11.44 -13.70 -18.43
N LEU A 111 -11.91 -14.74 -17.70
CA LEU A 111 -11.08 -15.48 -16.74
C LEU A 111 -11.59 -16.93 -16.67
N GLU A 112 -10.67 -17.87 -16.58
CA GLU A 112 -10.96 -19.31 -16.49
C GLU A 112 -9.98 -19.97 -15.53
N GLU A 113 -10.49 -20.77 -14.60
CA GLU A 113 -9.67 -21.60 -13.72
C GLU A 113 -8.87 -22.61 -14.55
N ALA A 114 -7.66 -22.98 -14.12
CA ALA A 114 -6.91 -24.03 -14.78
C ALA A 114 -7.58 -25.39 -14.61
N LEU A 115 -7.62 -26.21 -15.67
CA LEU A 115 -8.22 -27.53 -15.63
C LEU A 115 -7.54 -28.45 -14.60
N GLU A 116 -6.23 -28.25 -14.42
CA GLU A 116 -5.44 -28.96 -13.42
C GLU A 116 -5.02 -28.00 -12.32
N GLY A 117 -5.39 -28.31 -11.06
CA GLY A 117 -4.91 -27.57 -9.90
C GLY A 117 -5.59 -26.23 -9.62
N GLY A 118 -6.80 -26.00 -10.06
CA GLY A 118 -7.59 -24.80 -9.80
C GLY A 118 -7.47 -24.30 -8.35
N LEU A 119 -8.53 -24.37 -7.53
CA LEU A 119 -8.37 -24.22 -6.09
C LEU A 119 -7.87 -25.53 -5.48
N SER A 120 -6.68 -25.49 -4.90
CA SER A 120 -6.08 -26.63 -4.19
C SER A 120 -5.46 -26.22 -2.86
N TRP A 121 -5.29 -27.16 -1.93
CA TRP A 121 -4.72 -26.89 -0.61
C TRP A 121 -3.91 -28.06 -0.06
N SER A 122 -3.00 -27.75 0.86
CA SER A 122 -2.21 -28.73 1.60
C SER A 122 -1.95 -28.20 3.01
N TYR A 123 -2.46 -28.88 4.05
CA TYR A 123 -2.43 -28.39 5.45
C TYR A 123 -2.97 -26.96 5.58
N TRP A 124 -2.09 -25.98 5.70
CA TRP A 124 -2.41 -24.55 5.86
C TRP A 124 -2.21 -23.73 4.59
N ASP A 125 -1.56 -24.31 3.57
CA ASP A 125 -1.26 -23.65 2.32
C ASP A 125 -2.40 -23.86 1.33
N TYR A 126 -2.64 -22.85 0.49
CA TYR A 126 -3.59 -22.98 -0.63
C TYR A 126 -3.05 -22.34 -1.89
N SER A 127 -3.56 -22.79 -3.02
CA SER A 127 -3.23 -22.27 -4.34
C SER A 127 -4.48 -22.00 -5.15
N LEU A 128 -4.49 -20.87 -5.84
CA LEU A 128 -5.43 -20.54 -6.92
C LEU A 128 -4.65 -20.60 -8.23
N ARG A 129 -5.17 -21.29 -9.23
CA ARG A 129 -4.53 -21.39 -10.54
C ARG A 129 -5.54 -21.10 -11.66
N TYR A 130 -5.18 -20.17 -12.55
CA TYR A 130 -6.00 -19.73 -13.67
C TYR A 130 -5.24 -19.91 -14.99
N GLN A 131 -6.00 -20.16 -16.05
CA GLN A 131 -5.47 -20.26 -17.41
C GLN A 131 -5.23 -18.87 -17.98
N ILE A 132 -4.06 -18.64 -18.53
CA ILE A 132 -3.68 -17.42 -19.24
C ILE A 132 -3.20 -17.72 -20.65
N THR A 133 -3.04 -16.69 -21.45
CA THR A 133 -2.57 -16.76 -22.83
C THR A 133 -1.37 -15.84 -23.01
N PRO A 134 -0.59 -15.94 -24.09
CA PRO A 134 0.49 -15.01 -24.37
C PRO A 134 0.07 -13.53 -24.48
N ALA A 135 -1.22 -13.26 -24.69
CA ALA A 135 -1.78 -11.90 -24.75
C ALA A 135 -2.20 -11.33 -23.38
N ASP A 136 -2.04 -12.10 -22.30
CA ASP A 136 -2.33 -11.61 -20.96
C ASP A 136 -1.19 -10.71 -20.43
N HIS A 137 -1.56 -9.58 -19.84
CA HIS A 137 -0.66 -8.59 -19.25
C HIS A 137 -1.15 -8.20 -17.86
N PHE A 138 -0.22 -8.06 -16.89
CA PHE A 138 -0.54 -7.86 -15.49
C PHE A 138 0.09 -6.57 -14.94
N TYR A 139 -0.69 -5.80 -14.20
CA TYR A 139 -0.34 -4.50 -13.67
C TYR A 139 -0.78 -4.34 -12.21
N GLY A 140 -0.31 -3.29 -11.56
CA GLY A 140 -0.54 -3.07 -10.14
C GLY A 140 0.53 -3.77 -9.33
N LEU A 141 0.14 -4.61 -8.34
CA LEU A 141 1.06 -5.39 -7.51
C LEU A 141 1.97 -4.53 -6.61
N GLY A 142 1.55 -3.29 -6.30
CA GLY A 142 2.32 -2.39 -5.44
C GLY A 142 3.62 -1.91 -6.07
N GLN A 143 4.73 -2.09 -5.36
CA GLN A 143 6.08 -1.73 -5.79
C GLN A 143 6.87 -2.92 -6.37
N ALA A 144 6.20 -3.93 -6.90
CA ALA A 144 6.85 -5.12 -7.46
C ALA A 144 7.97 -4.78 -8.48
N SER A 145 7.78 -3.73 -9.29
CA SER A 145 8.80 -3.24 -10.23
C SER A 145 10.08 -2.70 -9.58
N GLN A 146 10.11 -2.54 -8.25
CA GLN A 146 11.31 -2.16 -7.49
C GLN A 146 12.30 -3.31 -7.41
N LEU A 147 11.84 -4.56 -7.46
CA LEU A 147 12.70 -5.73 -7.39
C LEU A 147 13.74 -5.76 -8.51
N PRO A 148 14.98 -6.26 -8.28
CA PRO A 148 16.11 -6.11 -9.20
C PRO A 148 15.84 -6.56 -10.62
N ASP A 149 15.18 -7.68 -10.78
CA ASP A 149 15.00 -8.34 -12.09
C ASP A 149 13.66 -8.00 -12.78
N HIS A 150 12.90 -7.02 -12.23
CA HIS A 150 11.54 -6.70 -12.67
C HIS A 150 11.37 -5.24 -13.10
N PRO A 151 12.12 -4.74 -14.10
CA PRO A 151 12.09 -3.31 -14.46
C PRO A 151 10.86 -2.90 -15.26
N ASN A 152 10.03 -3.84 -15.68
CA ASN A 152 8.91 -3.60 -16.58
C ASN A 152 7.64 -3.18 -15.83
N LEU A 153 6.80 -2.40 -16.50
CA LEU A 153 5.46 -2.05 -16.02
C LEU A 153 4.54 -3.28 -16.03
N ASP A 154 4.60 -4.06 -17.10
CA ASP A 154 3.93 -5.36 -17.21
C ASP A 154 4.69 -6.42 -16.44
N GLN A 155 4.03 -7.09 -15.53
CA GLN A 155 4.59 -8.10 -14.65
C GLN A 155 4.43 -9.53 -15.18
N ARG A 156 3.98 -9.73 -16.42
CA ARG A 156 3.93 -11.05 -17.01
C ARG A 156 5.30 -11.73 -17.01
N GLY A 157 5.31 -13.04 -16.74
CA GLY A 157 6.53 -13.84 -16.67
C GLY A 157 7.29 -13.71 -15.35
N GLN A 158 6.73 -13.04 -14.35
CA GLN A 158 7.38 -12.83 -13.05
C GLN A 158 6.89 -13.81 -12.00
N LEU A 159 7.80 -14.15 -11.08
CA LEU A 159 7.52 -14.82 -9.80
C LEU A 159 7.74 -13.80 -8.68
N LEU A 160 6.68 -13.40 -7.99
CA LEU A 160 6.71 -12.30 -7.02
C LEU A 160 6.36 -12.80 -5.62
N ASP A 161 7.22 -12.55 -4.64
CA ASP A 161 6.94 -12.80 -3.23
C ASP A 161 6.02 -11.70 -2.68
N VAL A 162 4.84 -12.06 -2.22
CA VAL A 162 3.88 -11.17 -1.56
C VAL A 162 4.25 -11.07 -0.08
N TRP A 163 5.33 -10.35 0.17
CA TRP A 163 5.89 -10.10 1.48
C TRP A 163 6.57 -8.75 1.49
N ASN A 164 6.18 -7.86 2.39
CA ASN A 164 6.80 -6.55 2.49
C ASN A 164 8.26 -6.70 2.92
N GLN A 165 9.18 -6.12 2.16
CA GLN A 165 10.62 -6.31 2.34
C GLN A 165 11.30 -5.00 2.70
N HIS A 166 12.13 -5.05 3.76
CA HIS A 166 13.00 -3.94 4.14
C HIS A 166 14.30 -3.89 3.34
N SER A 167 14.89 -5.06 3.02
CA SER A 167 16.19 -5.11 2.35
C SER A 167 16.17 -4.34 1.03
N PRO A 168 17.24 -3.54 0.74
CA PRO A 168 17.29 -2.80 -0.51
C PRO A 168 17.27 -3.70 -1.76
N PRO A 169 16.41 -3.37 -2.73
CA PRO A 169 15.41 -2.31 -2.65
C PRO A 169 14.23 -2.73 -1.76
N ALA A 170 13.83 -1.86 -0.83
CA ALA A 170 12.59 -2.06 -0.08
C ALA A 170 11.42 -2.17 -1.07
N ALA A 171 10.56 -3.17 -0.87
CA ALA A 171 9.46 -3.40 -1.79
C ALA A 171 8.19 -3.83 -1.04
N THR A 172 7.08 -3.24 -1.43
CA THR A 172 5.74 -3.60 -0.99
C THR A 172 5.02 -4.28 -2.16
N VAL A 173 4.76 -5.58 -2.05
CA VAL A 173 4.09 -6.38 -3.09
C VAL A 173 2.67 -6.71 -2.66
N PHE A 174 1.69 -6.27 -3.44
CA PHE A 174 0.27 -6.44 -3.12
C PHE A 174 -0.29 -7.78 -3.59
N PRO A 175 -1.19 -8.42 -2.80
CA PRO A 175 -1.97 -9.57 -3.23
C PRO A 175 -3.12 -9.14 -4.18
N ALA A 176 -2.87 -8.19 -5.08
CA ALA A 176 -3.85 -7.64 -5.99
C ALA A 176 -3.25 -7.30 -7.34
N LEU A 177 -3.94 -7.64 -8.43
CA LEU A 177 -3.52 -7.35 -9.80
C LEU A 177 -4.68 -6.89 -10.68
N LEU A 178 -4.34 -6.23 -11.78
CA LEU A 178 -5.22 -5.85 -12.87
C LEU A 178 -4.73 -6.49 -14.18
N SER A 179 -5.65 -7.05 -14.96
CA SER A 179 -5.35 -7.64 -16.27
C SER A 179 -6.04 -6.88 -17.41
N LEU A 180 -5.32 -6.71 -18.54
CA LEU A 180 -5.90 -6.10 -19.76
C LEU A 180 -6.98 -6.98 -20.43
N ARG A 181 -7.15 -8.24 -20.03
CA ARG A 181 -8.30 -9.04 -20.43
C ARG A 181 -9.63 -8.55 -19.86
N GLY A 182 -9.57 -7.57 -18.98
CA GLY A 182 -10.75 -6.94 -18.38
C GLY A 182 -11.13 -7.53 -17.02
N TYR A 183 -10.18 -8.03 -16.25
CA TYR A 183 -10.44 -8.44 -14.87
C TYR A 183 -9.41 -7.88 -13.90
N GLY A 184 -9.83 -7.78 -12.64
CA GLY A 184 -8.94 -7.60 -11.51
C GLY A 184 -9.17 -8.69 -10.49
N MET A 185 -8.14 -8.95 -9.69
CA MET A 185 -8.15 -9.93 -8.61
C MET A 185 -7.51 -9.33 -7.36
N LEU A 186 -8.12 -9.56 -6.20
CA LEU A 186 -7.57 -9.27 -4.87
C LEU A 186 -7.73 -10.53 -4.01
N VAL A 187 -6.65 -11.01 -3.43
CA VAL A 187 -6.69 -12.03 -2.38
C VAL A 187 -6.51 -11.33 -1.04
N ASP A 188 -7.57 -11.28 -0.24
CA ASP A 188 -7.58 -10.56 1.05
C ASP A 188 -7.00 -11.43 2.17
N ASN A 189 -5.70 -11.70 2.05
CA ASN A 189 -4.94 -12.53 2.97
C ASN A 189 -3.58 -11.86 3.24
N PRO A 190 -3.23 -11.58 4.51
CA PRO A 190 -1.96 -10.93 4.86
C PRO A 190 -0.77 -11.88 4.98
N HIS A 191 -0.99 -13.19 4.96
CA HIS A 191 0.10 -14.16 5.05
C HIS A 191 1.03 -14.07 3.84
N ARG A 192 2.28 -14.53 4.03
CA ARG A 192 3.23 -14.62 2.92
C ARG A 192 2.67 -15.48 1.81
N ALA A 193 2.78 -14.99 0.59
CA ALA A 193 2.28 -15.65 -0.60
C ALA A 193 3.20 -15.40 -1.80
N ALA A 194 2.91 -16.04 -2.92
CA ALA A 194 3.61 -15.82 -4.16
C ALA A 194 2.62 -15.67 -5.33
N TRP A 195 2.86 -14.70 -6.20
CA TRP A 195 2.29 -14.65 -7.54
C TRP A 195 3.25 -15.30 -8.52
N ASP A 196 2.79 -16.29 -9.26
CA ASP A 196 3.44 -16.77 -10.49
C ASP A 196 2.62 -16.27 -11.69
N LEU A 197 3.16 -15.31 -12.42
CA LEU A 197 2.48 -14.59 -13.49
C LEU A 197 2.87 -15.16 -14.88
N GLY A 198 2.96 -16.48 -14.98
CA GLY A 198 3.44 -17.17 -16.19
C GLY A 198 4.95 -17.34 -16.23
N HIS A 199 5.62 -17.34 -15.08
CA HIS A 199 7.07 -17.62 -14.96
C HIS A 199 7.36 -19.09 -15.08
N THR A 200 6.75 -19.91 -14.23
CA THR A 200 6.96 -21.37 -14.22
C THR A 200 6.22 -22.05 -15.38
N ASP A 201 4.99 -21.63 -15.62
CA ASP A 201 4.16 -22.10 -16.71
C ASP A 201 3.61 -20.90 -17.49
N PRO A 202 4.08 -20.65 -18.73
CA PRO A 202 3.64 -19.49 -19.53
C PRO A 202 2.14 -19.41 -19.80
N MET A 203 1.41 -20.52 -19.56
CA MET A 203 -0.03 -20.63 -19.78
C MET A 203 -0.83 -20.59 -18.46
N ALA A 204 -0.18 -20.34 -17.32
CA ALA A 204 -0.83 -20.28 -16.02
C ALA A 204 -0.47 -19.04 -15.21
N LEU A 205 -1.49 -18.48 -14.57
CA LEU A 205 -1.38 -17.54 -13.46
C LEU A 205 -1.65 -18.31 -12.17
N SER A 206 -0.81 -18.22 -11.15
CA SER A 206 -1.11 -18.79 -9.85
C SER A 206 -0.82 -17.82 -8.69
N TYR A 207 -1.59 -18.00 -7.62
CA TYR A 207 -1.37 -17.40 -6.32
C TYR A 207 -1.27 -18.49 -5.27
N GLN A 208 -0.17 -18.51 -4.52
CA GLN A 208 0.08 -19.52 -3.49
C GLN A 208 0.30 -18.82 -2.15
N ALA A 209 -0.55 -19.09 -1.16
CA ALA A 209 -0.44 -18.54 0.18
C ALA A 209 0.03 -19.59 1.18
N ARG A 210 0.86 -19.16 2.14
CA ARG A 210 1.42 -19.99 3.22
C ARG A 210 0.65 -19.79 4.52
N GLY A 211 -0.67 -20.03 4.47
CA GLY A 211 -1.54 -19.91 5.63
C GLY A 211 -2.67 -18.88 5.47
N GLY A 212 -3.44 -18.70 6.53
CA GLY A 212 -4.61 -17.83 6.56
C GLY A 212 -5.86 -18.43 5.90
N GLY A 213 -6.95 -17.70 5.95
CA GLY A 213 -8.20 -18.05 5.27
C GLY A 213 -8.18 -17.65 3.80
N LEU A 214 -8.97 -18.32 2.97
CA LEU A 214 -9.11 -17.94 1.58
C LEU A 214 -10.36 -17.12 1.35
N GLN A 215 -10.16 -15.82 1.20
CA GLN A 215 -11.17 -14.89 0.70
C GLN A 215 -10.55 -14.10 -0.44
N TYR A 216 -11.17 -14.14 -1.62
CA TYR A 216 -10.66 -13.39 -2.77
C TYR A 216 -11.82 -12.78 -3.57
N TYR A 217 -11.46 -11.75 -4.33
CA TYR A 217 -12.40 -10.95 -5.11
C TYR A 217 -11.99 -10.98 -6.57
N ILE A 218 -12.95 -11.19 -7.45
CA ILE A 218 -12.81 -11.04 -8.90
C ILE A 218 -13.79 -9.98 -9.35
N TRP A 219 -13.32 -9.08 -10.21
CA TRP A 219 -14.18 -8.08 -10.82
C TRP A 219 -13.87 -7.91 -12.29
N TYR A 220 -14.90 -7.54 -13.04
CA TYR A 220 -14.81 -7.22 -14.45
C TYR A 220 -14.74 -5.71 -14.67
N GLY A 221 -14.00 -5.28 -15.71
CA GLY A 221 -14.01 -3.93 -16.24
C GLY A 221 -13.47 -3.91 -17.66
N PRO A 222 -14.11 -3.17 -18.57
CA PRO A 222 -13.69 -3.14 -19.98
C PRO A 222 -12.33 -2.44 -20.21
N ASP A 223 -11.87 -1.68 -19.20
CA ASP A 223 -10.62 -0.93 -19.25
C ASP A 223 -9.99 -0.76 -17.85
N LEU A 224 -8.73 -0.34 -17.79
CA LEU A 224 -8.00 -0.09 -16.54
C LEU A 224 -8.68 0.94 -15.63
N PRO A 225 -9.25 2.06 -16.13
CA PRO A 225 -9.99 2.99 -15.28
C PRO A 225 -11.18 2.36 -14.55
N ARG A 226 -11.96 1.51 -15.21
CA ARG A 226 -13.08 0.81 -14.60
C ARG A 226 -12.60 -0.24 -13.59
N LEU A 227 -11.53 -0.98 -13.94
CA LEU A 227 -10.92 -1.95 -13.02
C LEU A 227 -10.40 -1.28 -11.76
N LEU A 228 -9.65 -0.18 -11.90
CA LEU A 228 -9.12 0.57 -10.76
C LEU A 228 -10.25 1.18 -9.90
N ARG A 229 -11.32 1.67 -10.55
CA ARG A 229 -12.47 2.19 -9.82
C ARG A 229 -13.12 1.10 -8.96
N SER A 230 -13.34 -0.09 -9.50
CA SER A 230 -13.92 -1.22 -8.75
C SER A 230 -13.02 -1.65 -7.58
N PHE A 231 -11.70 -1.64 -7.78
CA PHE A 231 -10.75 -1.86 -6.70
C PHE A 231 -10.90 -0.82 -5.57
N LEU A 232 -11.02 0.46 -5.91
CA LEU A 232 -11.22 1.54 -4.93
C LEU A 232 -12.62 1.50 -4.28
N GLU A 233 -13.64 1.05 -4.99
CA GLU A 233 -14.97 0.79 -4.42
C GLU A 233 -14.93 -0.34 -3.38
N LEU A 234 -14.07 -1.35 -3.57
CA LEU A 234 -13.83 -2.42 -2.60
C LEU A 234 -13.01 -1.94 -1.40
N THR A 235 -11.89 -1.27 -1.66
CA THR A 235 -10.86 -0.98 -0.64
C THR A 235 -10.99 0.40 0.01
N GLY A 236 -11.93 1.22 -0.44
CA GLY A 236 -12.15 2.59 -0.02
C GLY A 236 -11.43 3.60 -0.90
N PHE A 237 -11.95 4.81 -0.98
CA PHE A 237 -11.32 5.90 -1.74
C PHE A 237 -10.32 6.65 -0.88
N PRO A 238 -9.18 7.09 -1.44
CA PRO A 238 -8.24 7.94 -0.71
C PRO A 238 -8.87 9.31 -0.39
N PRO A 239 -8.62 9.86 0.80
CA PRO A 239 -9.01 11.23 1.11
C PRO A 239 -8.20 12.22 0.25
N LEU A 240 -8.71 13.44 0.10
CA LEU A 240 -7.94 14.51 -0.53
C LEU A 240 -6.78 14.91 0.38
N PRO A 241 -5.54 14.93 -0.12
CA PRO A 241 -4.40 15.38 0.66
C PRO A 241 -4.48 16.88 0.97
N PRO A 242 -3.77 17.36 1.98
CA PRO A 242 -3.59 18.79 2.17
C PRO A 242 -2.79 19.36 0.99
N ARG A 243 -3.09 20.63 0.63
CA ARG A 243 -2.50 21.27 -0.55
C ARG A 243 -0.98 21.32 -0.51
N TRP A 244 -0.41 21.59 0.66
CA TRP A 244 1.04 21.71 0.84
C TRP A 244 1.78 20.40 0.53
N ALA A 245 1.15 19.23 0.72
CA ALA A 245 1.74 17.93 0.40
C ALA A 245 2.00 17.71 -1.09
N LEU A 246 1.43 18.56 -1.96
CA LEU A 246 1.64 18.53 -3.42
C LEU A 246 2.72 19.53 -3.87
N GLY A 247 3.41 20.18 -2.94
CA GLY A 247 4.54 21.07 -3.19
C GLY A 247 5.89 20.39 -2.95
N LEU A 248 6.92 21.19 -2.72
CA LEU A 248 8.25 20.67 -2.34
C LEU A 248 8.25 20.28 -0.87
N LEU A 249 8.61 19.03 -0.61
CA LEU A 249 8.80 18.46 0.72
C LEU A 249 10.29 18.24 0.94
N GLN A 250 10.99 19.21 1.54
CA GLN A 250 12.43 19.12 1.75
C GLN A 250 12.73 18.25 2.97
N SER A 251 13.63 17.29 2.79
CA SER A 251 14.03 16.30 3.77
C SER A 251 15.53 16.02 3.72
N ARG A 252 16.08 15.53 4.81
CA ARG A 252 17.44 14.98 4.92
C ARG A 252 17.54 14.05 6.14
N TYR A 253 18.42 13.08 6.11
CA TYR A 253 18.77 12.23 7.26
C TYR A 253 20.05 12.81 7.93
N GLY A 254 19.96 13.76 8.84
CA GLY A 254 18.79 14.56 9.24
C GLY A 254 19.22 15.95 9.64
N TYR A 255 18.24 16.81 9.80
CA TYR A 255 18.44 18.09 10.49
C TYR A 255 18.60 17.80 11.98
N ARG A 256 19.65 18.35 12.61
CA ARG A 256 20.09 17.95 13.95
C ARG A 256 19.45 18.74 15.07
N ASN A 257 19.10 20.00 14.78
CA ASN A 257 18.55 20.90 15.79
C ASN A 257 17.72 22.02 15.16
N ARG A 258 17.04 22.78 16.02
CA ARG A 258 16.19 23.91 15.65
C ARG A 258 16.91 24.95 14.80
N ASN A 259 18.14 25.34 15.19
CA ASN A 259 18.88 26.40 14.48
C ASN A 259 19.20 26.00 13.03
N GLU A 260 19.58 24.75 12.81
CA GLU A 260 19.84 24.22 11.48
C GLU A 260 18.56 24.26 10.63
N LEU A 261 17.44 23.78 11.15
CA LEU A 261 16.16 23.77 10.46
C LEU A 261 15.67 25.17 10.10
N GLU A 262 15.75 26.12 11.05
CA GLU A 262 15.37 27.52 10.82
C GLU A 262 16.28 28.19 9.78
N THR A 263 17.59 27.86 9.76
CA THR A 263 18.54 28.34 8.74
C THR A 263 18.17 27.82 7.34
N ILE A 264 17.81 26.56 7.22
CA ILE A 264 17.32 25.98 5.95
C ILE A 264 16.03 26.68 5.49
N ALA A 265 15.08 26.90 6.39
CA ALA A 265 13.84 27.60 6.08
C ALA A 265 14.09 29.04 5.58
N GLN A 266 14.95 29.78 6.29
CA GLN A 266 15.36 31.15 5.91
C GLN A 266 16.05 31.16 4.54
N THR A 267 16.93 30.18 4.26
CA THR A 267 17.64 30.06 2.99
C THR A 267 16.69 29.84 1.83
N PHE A 268 15.68 28.98 1.97
CA PHE A 268 14.63 28.82 0.95
C PHE A 268 13.93 30.14 0.63
N ARG A 269 13.60 30.94 1.64
CA ARG A 269 12.91 32.23 1.46
C ARG A 269 13.85 33.27 0.87
N ALA A 270 15.09 33.38 1.37
CA ALA A 270 16.10 34.33 0.85
C ALA A 270 16.42 34.06 -0.63
N LYS A 271 16.47 32.78 -1.03
CA LYS A 271 16.68 32.36 -2.43
C LYS A 271 15.41 32.38 -3.28
N ALA A 272 14.26 32.74 -2.73
CA ALA A 272 12.95 32.69 -3.39
C ALA A 272 12.68 31.33 -4.06
N LEU A 273 13.06 30.24 -3.39
CA LEU A 273 12.76 28.88 -3.79
C LEU A 273 11.46 28.44 -3.11
N PRO A 274 10.43 28.05 -3.87
CA PRO A 274 9.21 27.49 -3.27
C PRO A 274 9.53 26.21 -2.49
N CYS A 275 9.03 26.12 -1.26
CA CYS A 275 9.07 24.95 -0.43
C CYS A 275 7.86 24.99 0.52
N ASP A 276 7.12 23.91 0.62
CA ASP A 276 5.86 23.85 1.32
C ASP A 276 5.96 23.11 2.66
N ALA A 277 6.90 22.17 2.78
CA ALA A 277 7.14 21.45 4.02
C ALA A 277 8.61 21.13 4.24
N LEU A 278 8.97 21.03 5.53
CA LEU A 278 10.24 20.50 6.01
C LEU A 278 9.94 19.20 6.76
N ILE A 279 10.79 18.19 6.59
CA ILE A 279 10.61 16.88 7.20
C ILE A 279 11.78 16.61 8.14
N LEU A 280 11.48 16.27 9.38
CA LEU A 280 12.44 15.84 10.38
C LEU A 280 12.55 14.32 10.39
N ASP A 281 13.78 13.86 10.25
CA ASP A 281 14.19 12.49 10.44
C ASP A 281 14.48 12.22 11.93
N VAL A 282 14.90 11.04 12.31
CA VAL A 282 15.01 10.47 13.68
C VAL A 282 15.71 11.33 14.75
N PHE A 283 16.21 12.51 14.42
CA PHE A 283 16.89 13.41 15.36
C PHE A 283 15.98 14.41 16.06
N TRP A 284 14.65 14.35 15.84
CA TRP A 284 13.71 15.24 16.52
C TRP A 284 13.29 14.73 17.91
N PHE A 285 13.42 13.42 18.14
CA PHE A 285 13.21 12.79 19.44
C PHE A 285 14.55 12.32 20.03
N ARG A 286 14.57 12.08 21.34
CA ARG A 286 15.75 11.58 22.04
C ARG A 286 15.92 10.07 21.88
N GLU A 287 14.85 9.33 22.10
CA GLU A 287 14.79 7.88 21.98
C GLU A 287 13.71 7.48 20.99
N MET A 288 13.99 6.45 20.19
CA MET A 288 13.01 5.94 19.23
C MET A 288 11.72 5.50 19.96
N GLY A 289 10.59 6.03 19.49
CA GLY A 289 9.28 5.78 20.07
C GLY A 289 8.82 6.81 21.10
N ASP A 290 9.60 7.85 21.41
CA ASP A 290 9.21 8.88 22.38
C ASP A 290 8.02 9.72 21.90
N LEU A 291 7.88 9.95 20.58
CA LEU A 291 6.90 10.85 19.99
C LEU A 291 6.82 12.22 20.71
N ASP A 292 7.97 12.81 20.96
CA ASP A 292 8.10 14.14 21.58
C ASP A 292 9.43 14.76 21.19
N PHE A 293 9.48 16.10 21.12
CA PHE A 293 10.70 16.84 20.78
C PHE A 293 11.74 16.73 21.91
N ASP A 294 12.99 16.40 21.55
CA ASP A 294 14.10 16.55 22.47
C ASP A 294 14.31 18.05 22.77
N GLN A 295 14.08 18.43 24.01
CA GLN A 295 14.11 19.83 24.43
C GLN A 295 15.52 20.47 24.39
N PHE A 296 16.58 19.67 24.31
CA PHE A 296 17.94 20.17 24.19
C PHE A 296 18.24 20.65 22.77
N ASP A 297 17.95 19.81 21.79
CA ASP A 297 18.20 20.13 20.36
C ASP A 297 17.04 20.91 19.73
N TRP A 298 15.82 20.77 20.24
CA TRP A 298 14.59 21.37 19.75
C TRP A 298 13.86 22.19 20.83
N PRO A 299 14.50 23.21 21.44
CA PRO A 299 13.85 24.02 22.48
C PRO A 299 12.67 24.78 21.88
N GLU A 300 11.63 24.98 22.69
CA GLU A 300 10.40 25.74 22.35
C GLU A 300 9.78 25.32 20.99
N PRO A 301 9.42 24.04 20.82
CA PRO A 301 8.97 23.54 19.51
C PRO A 301 7.68 24.23 19.05
N ARG A 302 6.81 24.66 19.95
CA ARG A 302 5.59 25.41 19.64
C ARG A 302 5.89 26.72 18.91
N GLU A 303 6.87 27.49 19.40
CA GLU A 303 7.26 28.75 18.77
C GLU A 303 7.95 28.52 17.42
N MET A 304 8.84 27.53 17.36
CA MET A 304 9.49 27.14 16.11
C MET A 304 8.47 26.78 15.02
N ILE A 305 7.51 25.90 15.35
CA ILE A 305 6.48 25.47 14.41
C ILE A 305 5.59 26.66 13.98
N ALA A 306 5.22 27.54 14.92
CA ALA A 306 4.45 28.74 14.61
C ALA A 306 5.20 29.66 13.61
N ARG A 307 6.49 29.94 13.85
CA ARG A 307 7.33 30.72 12.93
C ARG A 307 7.49 30.08 11.56
N LEU A 308 7.66 28.79 11.49
CA LEU A 308 7.73 28.06 10.21
C LEU A 308 6.39 28.18 9.45
N ARG A 309 5.26 28.09 10.16
CA ARG A 309 3.93 28.26 9.56
C ARG A 309 3.69 29.68 9.04
N GLU A 310 4.14 30.72 9.75
CA GLU A 310 4.08 32.11 9.31
C GLU A 310 4.91 32.32 8.03
N GLN A 311 6.03 31.64 7.92
CA GLN A 311 6.86 31.62 6.70
C GLN A 311 6.28 30.74 5.58
N GLY A 312 5.15 30.06 5.81
CA GLY A 312 4.46 29.23 4.82
C GLY A 312 4.97 27.79 4.74
N PHE A 313 5.72 27.30 5.74
CA PHE A 313 6.09 25.89 5.84
C PHE A 313 5.13 25.09 6.70
N ARG A 314 5.05 23.79 6.42
CA ARG A 314 4.53 22.76 7.31
C ARG A 314 5.67 21.89 7.80
N LEU A 315 5.57 21.42 9.03
CA LEU A 315 6.53 20.49 9.59
C LEU A 315 5.93 19.08 9.58
N MET A 316 6.70 18.11 9.08
CA MET A 316 6.42 16.68 9.20
C MET A 316 7.51 16.04 10.05
N VAL A 317 7.18 14.96 10.73
CA VAL A 317 8.11 14.21 11.57
C VAL A 317 8.04 12.73 11.23
N ILE A 318 9.19 12.04 11.38
CA ILE A 318 9.28 10.59 11.24
C ILE A 318 8.80 9.89 12.50
N GLU A 319 8.23 8.70 12.33
CA GLU A 319 7.98 7.72 13.38
C GLU A 319 8.19 6.30 12.85
N GLU A 320 8.52 5.39 13.72
CA GLU A 320 8.76 3.99 13.42
C GLU A 320 7.98 3.06 14.38
N PRO A 321 7.72 1.80 14.01
CA PRO A 321 6.94 0.89 14.85
C PRO A 321 7.72 0.29 16.04
N TYR A 322 8.88 0.87 16.38
CA TYR A 322 9.78 0.36 17.42
C TYR A 322 9.86 1.31 18.62
N LEU A 323 10.02 0.72 19.80
CA LEU A 323 10.36 1.44 21.02
C LEU A 323 11.70 0.94 21.55
N THR A 324 12.69 1.83 21.74
CA THR A 324 13.88 1.47 22.51
C THR A 324 13.50 1.21 23.97
N THR A 325 14.23 0.33 24.65
CA THR A 325 14.00 0.06 26.10
C THR A 325 14.20 1.29 26.98
N LYS A 326 14.83 2.35 26.45
CA LYS A 326 15.05 3.65 27.09
C LYS A 326 13.94 4.67 26.80
N SER A 327 13.08 4.42 25.81
CA SER A 327 11.97 5.32 25.50
C SER A 327 11.03 5.48 26.68
N ARG A 328 10.57 6.70 26.91
CA ARG A 328 9.57 7.02 27.96
C ARG A 328 8.27 6.23 27.79
N ASN A 329 7.94 5.84 26.57
CA ASN A 329 6.74 5.09 26.24
C ASN A 329 6.91 3.57 26.43
N TYR A 330 8.15 3.07 26.61
CA TYR A 330 8.42 1.63 26.66
C TYR A 330 7.75 0.94 27.86
N THR A 331 7.92 1.51 29.05
CA THR A 331 7.36 0.92 30.28
C THR A 331 5.83 0.84 30.23
N ASP A 332 5.18 1.89 29.71
CA ASP A 332 3.73 1.94 29.56
C ASP A 332 3.25 0.91 28.50
N ALA A 333 3.92 0.86 27.36
CA ALA A 333 3.61 -0.11 26.30
C ALA A 333 3.77 -1.56 26.79
N LEU A 334 4.82 -1.82 27.57
CA LEU A 334 5.07 -3.13 28.14
C LEU A 334 4.00 -3.54 29.16
N ALA A 335 3.68 -2.65 30.10
CA ALA A 335 2.71 -2.90 31.16
C ALA A 335 1.31 -3.19 30.62
N ASN A 336 0.91 -2.54 29.52
CA ASN A 336 -0.39 -2.68 28.90
C ASN A 336 -0.44 -3.73 27.78
N GLY A 337 0.69 -4.39 27.48
CA GLY A 337 0.74 -5.46 26.49
C GLY A 337 0.61 -4.98 25.04
N TYR A 338 1.10 -3.77 24.73
CA TYR A 338 1.03 -3.15 23.40
C TYR A 338 2.15 -3.59 22.46
N MET A 339 3.05 -4.45 22.91
CA MET A 339 4.22 -4.90 22.17
C MET A 339 4.10 -6.37 21.79
N ALA A 340 4.82 -6.78 20.74
CA ALA A 340 5.03 -8.17 20.39
C ALA A 340 5.68 -8.94 21.56
N LYS A 341 5.35 -10.23 21.68
CA LYS A 341 5.76 -11.10 22.80
C LYS A 341 6.34 -12.41 22.28
N HIS A 342 7.05 -13.12 23.13
CA HIS A 342 7.28 -14.54 22.92
C HIS A 342 5.97 -15.33 23.08
N PHE A 343 5.91 -16.55 22.52
CA PHE A 343 4.73 -17.42 22.68
C PHE A 343 4.40 -17.77 24.13
N ASN A 344 5.36 -17.65 25.06
CA ASN A 344 5.13 -17.82 26.49
C ASN A 344 4.57 -16.55 27.19
N GLY A 345 4.36 -15.47 26.43
CA GLY A 345 3.83 -14.20 26.92
C GLY A 345 4.86 -13.22 27.48
N SER A 346 6.15 -13.60 27.54
CA SER A 346 7.21 -12.67 27.96
C SER A 346 7.48 -11.60 26.89
N PRO A 347 7.97 -10.41 27.28
CA PRO A 347 8.34 -9.36 26.32
C PRO A 347 9.36 -9.85 25.29
N TYR A 348 9.20 -9.44 24.04
CA TYR A 348 10.14 -9.73 22.97
C TYR A 348 11.01 -8.50 22.71
N THR A 349 12.29 -8.57 23.06
CA THR A 349 13.29 -7.52 22.78
C THR A 349 14.40 -8.06 21.91
N PHE A 350 15.04 -7.17 21.15
CA PHE A 350 16.13 -7.50 20.24
C PHE A 350 17.02 -6.28 19.98
N ASP A 351 18.25 -6.53 19.58
CA ASP A 351 19.16 -5.46 19.17
C ASP A 351 18.81 -4.95 17.76
N PHE A 352 18.70 -3.64 17.65
CA PHE A 352 18.46 -2.95 16.40
C PHE A 352 19.36 -1.72 16.30
N TRP A 353 19.35 -0.98 15.18
CA TRP A 353 20.25 0.14 14.97
C TRP A 353 20.17 1.25 16.05
N PRO A 354 19.02 1.57 16.69
CA PRO A 354 18.97 2.56 17.77
C PRO A 354 19.30 1.99 19.16
N GLY A 355 19.49 0.67 19.29
CA GLY A 355 19.73 -0.03 20.55
C GLY A 355 18.77 -1.21 20.77
N GLU A 356 18.64 -1.66 22.02
CA GLU A 356 17.67 -2.70 22.37
C GLU A 356 16.25 -2.18 22.24
N CYS A 357 15.43 -2.87 21.43
CA CYS A 357 14.08 -2.47 21.05
C CYS A 357 13.05 -3.57 21.28
N GLY A 358 11.77 -3.16 21.35
CA GLY A 358 10.62 -4.00 21.09
C GLY A 358 9.80 -3.45 19.93
N LEU A 359 9.05 -4.32 19.26
CA LEU A 359 8.13 -3.97 18.18
C LEU A 359 6.73 -3.72 18.75
N LEU A 360 6.11 -2.60 18.39
CA LEU A 360 4.70 -2.34 18.69
C LEU A 360 3.79 -3.31 17.95
N ASP A 361 2.82 -3.87 18.65
CA ASP A 361 1.82 -4.76 18.06
C ASP A 361 0.59 -3.99 17.57
N PHE A 362 0.69 -3.40 16.40
CA PHE A 362 -0.43 -2.67 15.79
C PHE A 362 -1.62 -3.59 15.40
N SER A 363 -1.48 -4.91 15.44
CA SER A 363 -2.62 -5.81 15.28
C SER A 363 -3.60 -5.72 16.47
N ASN A 364 -3.10 -5.29 17.64
CA ASN A 364 -3.90 -5.05 18.84
C ASN A 364 -4.66 -3.70 18.73
N PRO A 365 -6.01 -3.69 18.77
CA PRO A 365 -6.79 -2.46 18.77
C PRO A 365 -6.43 -1.48 19.90
N ALA A 366 -6.05 -1.99 21.07
CA ALA A 366 -5.66 -1.16 22.21
C ALA A 366 -4.33 -0.43 21.94
N THR A 367 -3.37 -1.09 21.29
CA THR A 367 -2.12 -0.45 20.83
C THR A 367 -2.41 0.68 19.87
N ARG A 368 -3.32 0.46 18.88
CA ARG A 368 -3.71 1.52 17.93
C ARG A 368 -4.34 2.72 18.60
N ALA A 369 -5.25 2.50 19.55
CA ALA A 369 -5.87 3.59 20.32
C ALA A 369 -4.84 4.37 21.14
N TRP A 370 -3.97 3.67 21.86
CA TRP A 370 -2.90 4.27 22.64
C TRP A 370 -1.91 5.07 21.76
N TRP A 371 -1.51 4.53 20.61
CA TRP A 371 -0.61 5.23 19.69
C TRP A 371 -1.30 6.46 19.07
N SER A 372 -2.60 6.36 18.77
CA SER A 372 -3.42 7.49 18.34
C SER A 372 -3.42 8.63 19.36
N GLU A 373 -3.54 8.33 20.66
CA GLU A 373 -3.48 9.33 21.75
C GLU A 373 -2.13 10.05 21.79
N LYS A 374 -1.02 9.36 21.53
CA LYS A 374 0.32 9.97 21.50
C LYS A 374 0.46 11.07 20.43
N HIS A 375 -0.38 11.08 19.41
CA HIS A 375 -0.37 12.10 18.37
C HIS A 375 -1.10 13.39 18.76
N GLU A 376 -1.93 13.39 19.79
CA GLU A 376 -2.76 14.54 20.19
C GLU A 376 -1.92 15.81 20.40
N SER A 377 -0.93 15.74 21.28
CA SER A 377 -0.06 16.88 21.61
C SER A 377 0.71 17.43 20.41
N LEU A 378 1.14 16.56 19.50
CA LEU A 378 1.87 16.92 18.28
C LEU A 378 0.96 17.58 17.23
N LEU A 379 -0.29 17.11 17.12
CA LEU A 379 -1.31 17.74 16.27
C LEU A 379 -1.67 19.12 16.82
N GLU A 380 -1.79 19.29 18.14
CA GLU A 380 -2.00 20.59 18.79
C GLU A 380 -0.81 21.55 18.63
N LEU A 381 0.41 21.05 18.62
CA LEU A 381 1.61 21.82 18.28
C LEU A 381 1.58 22.31 16.84
N GLY A 382 0.87 21.60 15.95
CA GLY A 382 0.70 21.95 14.54
C GLY A 382 1.57 21.15 13.59
N ILE A 383 1.98 19.93 13.97
CA ILE A 383 2.55 18.98 13.02
C ILE A 383 1.56 18.74 11.89
N GLY A 384 2.05 18.85 10.66
CA GLY A 384 1.22 18.82 9.45
C GLY A 384 1.01 17.45 8.86
N GLY A 385 1.94 16.52 9.06
CA GLY A 385 1.92 15.19 8.50
C GLY A 385 2.96 14.27 9.12
N TRP A 386 2.93 13.01 8.76
CA TRP A 386 3.72 11.94 9.35
C TRP A 386 4.53 11.22 8.28
N TRP A 387 5.73 10.81 8.63
CA TRP A 387 6.53 9.89 7.83
C TRP A 387 6.70 8.60 8.64
N THR A 388 6.09 7.51 8.15
CA THR A 388 6.14 6.20 8.78
C THR A 388 7.19 5.34 8.08
N ASP A 389 8.28 5.10 8.77
CA ASP A 389 9.41 4.34 8.26
C ASP A 389 9.56 2.98 8.96
N LEU A 390 10.36 2.07 8.41
CA LEU A 390 10.66 0.74 8.92
C LEU A 390 9.42 -0.12 9.24
N ASN A 391 8.30 0.16 8.62
CA ASN A 391 6.99 -0.42 8.95
C ASN A 391 6.53 -1.57 8.05
N GLU A 392 7.47 -2.24 7.37
CA GLU A 392 7.22 -3.52 6.67
C GLU A 392 6.75 -4.64 7.61
N PRO A 393 7.25 -4.86 8.84
CA PRO A 393 8.32 -4.19 9.60
C PRO A 393 9.74 -4.72 9.30
N ALA A 394 10.76 -3.83 9.41
CA ALA A 394 12.15 -4.13 9.03
C ALA A 394 12.80 -5.26 9.86
N LYS A 395 12.46 -5.35 11.14
CA LYS A 395 12.86 -6.43 12.06
C LYS A 395 11.62 -7.09 12.62
N HIS A 396 11.34 -8.30 12.15
CA HIS A 396 10.17 -9.08 12.55
C HIS A 396 10.52 -10.56 12.53
N PHE A 397 10.65 -11.15 13.71
CA PHE A 397 11.08 -12.53 13.85
C PHE A 397 9.88 -13.50 13.83
N GLN A 398 10.08 -14.69 13.27
CA GLN A 398 9.00 -15.67 13.09
C GLN A 398 8.44 -16.22 14.40
N ASP A 399 9.22 -16.16 15.47
CA ASP A 399 8.84 -16.58 16.82
C ASP A 399 8.19 -15.46 17.66
N MET A 400 7.91 -14.30 17.06
CA MET A 400 7.07 -13.29 17.67
C MET A 400 5.60 -13.69 17.65
N ALA A 401 4.94 -13.48 18.78
CA ALA A 401 3.49 -13.62 18.94
C ALA A 401 2.84 -12.23 19.05
N HIS A 402 1.72 -12.07 18.39
CA HIS A 402 0.94 -10.84 18.33
C HIS A 402 -0.51 -11.09 18.76
N TYR A 403 -1.24 -10.02 19.02
CA TYR A 403 -2.67 -10.10 19.28
C TYR A 403 -3.42 -10.73 18.10
N GLY A 404 -3.08 -10.34 16.87
CA GLY A 404 -3.65 -10.86 15.62
C GLY A 404 -3.14 -12.23 15.19
N GLY A 405 -2.26 -12.88 15.97
CA GLY A 405 -1.72 -14.20 15.67
C GLY A 405 -0.20 -14.26 15.61
N SER A 406 0.35 -15.11 14.74
CA SER A 406 1.80 -15.23 14.53
C SER A 406 2.37 -14.03 13.75
N ALA A 407 3.69 -13.88 13.76
CA ALA A 407 4.37 -12.92 12.91
C ALA A 407 3.94 -13.02 11.43
N ALA A 408 3.80 -14.23 10.91
CA ALA A 408 3.35 -14.46 9.53
C ALA A 408 1.94 -13.94 9.23
N ALA A 409 1.05 -13.92 10.23
CA ALA A 409 -0.33 -13.45 10.09
C ALA A 409 -0.45 -11.92 10.08
N VAL A 410 0.50 -11.19 10.66
CA VAL A 410 0.38 -9.74 10.88
C VAL A 410 1.41 -8.89 10.14
N HIS A 411 2.49 -9.50 9.65
CA HIS A 411 3.61 -8.79 9.03
C HIS A 411 3.16 -7.77 7.97
N ASN A 412 2.48 -8.22 6.94
CA ASN A 412 2.02 -7.35 5.85
C ASN A 412 0.96 -6.31 6.28
N LEU A 413 0.40 -6.43 7.50
CA LEU A 413 -0.60 -5.51 8.05
C LEU A 413 -0.01 -4.44 8.97
N THR A 414 1.25 -4.52 9.36
CA THR A 414 1.85 -3.58 10.34
C THR A 414 1.69 -2.13 9.87
N ALA A 415 2.14 -1.81 8.67
CA ALA A 415 1.98 -0.48 8.09
C ALA A 415 0.50 -0.07 7.98
N PHE A 416 -0.36 -0.98 7.54
CA PHE A 416 -1.79 -0.72 7.38
C PHE A 416 -2.47 -0.31 8.70
N TYR A 417 -2.18 -1.01 9.79
CA TYR A 417 -2.71 -0.68 11.10
C TYR A 417 -2.07 0.57 11.72
N MET A 418 -0.79 0.82 11.44
CA MET A 418 -0.12 2.06 11.82
C MET A 418 -0.78 3.26 11.12
N HIS A 419 -1.09 3.16 9.83
CA HIS A 419 -1.84 4.20 9.10
C HIS A 419 -3.23 4.43 9.69
N GLN A 420 -3.93 3.36 10.07
CA GLN A 420 -5.23 3.48 10.74
C GLN A 420 -5.11 4.26 12.05
N SER A 421 -4.11 3.94 12.88
CA SER A 421 -3.88 4.62 14.16
C SER A 421 -3.68 6.14 13.99
N ILE A 422 -2.86 6.54 13.01
CA ILE A 422 -2.62 7.95 12.69
C ILE A 422 -3.91 8.61 12.13
N PHE A 423 -4.61 7.92 11.23
CA PHE A 423 -5.88 8.43 10.68
C PHE A 423 -6.91 8.66 11.79
N ASP A 424 -7.03 7.72 12.73
CA ASP A 424 -7.94 7.82 13.87
C ASP A 424 -7.56 9.01 14.78
N ALA A 425 -6.25 9.30 14.96
CA ALA A 425 -5.79 10.49 15.66
C ALA A 425 -6.28 11.79 15.01
N TYR A 426 -6.18 11.90 13.67
CA TYR A 426 -6.74 13.07 12.96
C TYR A 426 -8.25 13.18 13.12
N GLN A 427 -8.99 12.05 13.03
CA GLN A 427 -10.44 12.08 13.19
C GLN A 427 -10.85 12.54 14.60
N GLN A 428 -10.09 12.17 15.61
CA GLN A 428 -10.40 12.46 17.00
C GLN A 428 -9.92 13.86 17.42
N TYR A 429 -8.66 14.22 17.13
CA TYR A 429 -8.00 15.40 17.69
C TYR A 429 -7.87 16.56 16.70
N ALA A 430 -7.94 16.30 15.40
CA ALA A 430 -7.79 17.32 14.37
C ALA A 430 -8.75 17.12 13.17
N PRO A 431 -10.08 16.96 13.39
CA PRO A 431 -11.03 16.54 12.34
C PRO A 431 -11.17 17.55 11.18
N GLN A 432 -10.72 18.80 11.37
CA GLN A 432 -10.69 19.82 10.32
C GLN A 432 -9.41 19.79 9.46
N GLN A 433 -8.41 18.98 9.84
CA GLN A 433 -7.17 18.84 9.09
C GLN A 433 -7.27 17.62 8.16
N ARG A 434 -6.69 17.76 6.98
CA ARG A 434 -6.55 16.63 6.05
C ARG A 434 -5.34 15.81 6.45
N VAL A 435 -5.52 14.50 6.57
CA VAL A 435 -4.45 13.56 6.87
C VAL A 435 -3.45 13.48 5.71
N PHE A 436 -2.18 13.36 6.04
CA PHE A 436 -1.10 13.03 5.12
C PHE A 436 -0.06 12.16 5.82
N ILE A 437 0.15 10.98 5.27
CA ILE A 437 1.12 9.99 5.76
C ILE A 437 2.02 9.60 4.60
N LEU A 438 3.33 9.82 4.73
CA LEU A 438 4.33 9.29 3.82
C LEU A 438 4.83 7.97 4.41
N SER A 439 4.64 6.85 3.73
CA SER A 439 4.93 5.53 4.26
C SER A 439 5.83 4.72 3.35
N ARG A 440 6.74 3.93 3.93
CA ARG A 440 7.60 3.02 3.17
C ARG A 440 6.86 1.75 2.75
N SER A 441 5.94 1.28 3.58
CA SER A 441 5.17 0.07 3.32
C SER A 441 3.66 0.33 3.36
N ALA A 442 2.89 -0.62 2.81
CA ALA A 442 1.44 -0.57 2.77
C ALA A 442 0.82 -1.95 2.55
N PHE A 443 -0.50 -2.02 2.70
CA PHE A 443 -1.34 -3.13 2.26
C PHE A 443 -2.50 -2.56 1.42
N PRO A 444 -3.17 -3.35 0.55
CA PRO A 444 -4.37 -2.88 -0.15
C PRO A 444 -5.37 -2.24 0.81
N GLY A 445 -5.80 -1.01 0.51
CA GLY A 445 -6.65 -0.23 1.40
C GLY A 445 -5.93 0.82 2.26
N SER A 446 -4.59 0.81 2.39
CA SER A 446 -3.84 1.84 3.11
C SER A 446 -4.13 3.27 2.63
N HIS A 447 -4.41 3.43 1.35
CA HIS A 447 -4.77 4.72 0.74
C HIS A 447 -6.02 5.37 1.35
N ARG A 448 -6.96 4.60 1.90
CA ARG A 448 -8.16 5.16 2.57
C ARG A 448 -7.84 5.91 3.86
N TYR A 449 -6.69 5.62 4.45
CA TYR A 449 -6.16 6.30 5.63
C TYR A 449 -5.25 7.49 5.27
N GLY A 450 -5.15 7.85 3.99
CA GLY A 450 -4.32 8.98 3.55
C GLY A 450 -2.84 8.63 3.34
N ALA A 451 -2.50 7.35 3.29
CA ALA A 451 -1.13 6.90 3.03
C ALA A 451 -0.72 7.18 1.58
N ALA A 452 0.45 7.78 1.46
CA ALA A 452 1.24 7.95 0.26
C ALA A 452 2.49 7.08 0.37
N LEU A 453 3.04 6.59 -0.73
CA LEU A 453 4.26 5.79 -0.71
C LEU A 453 5.46 6.52 -1.31
N TRP A 454 6.65 6.14 -0.88
CA TRP A 454 7.88 6.39 -1.63
C TRP A 454 8.61 5.06 -1.89
N SER A 455 9.58 5.10 -2.78
CA SER A 455 10.28 3.89 -3.23
C SER A 455 11.29 3.31 -2.23
N GLY A 456 11.31 3.81 -0.99
CA GLY A 456 12.34 3.43 -0.01
C GLY A 456 13.73 3.93 -0.43
N ASP A 457 14.74 3.35 0.19
CA ASP A 457 16.14 3.69 -0.03
C ASP A 457 16.61 3.17 -1.40
N VAL A 458 16.91 4.05 -2.32
CA VAL A 458 17.30 3.73 -3.69
C VAL A 458 18.72 4.23 -4.00
N ASP A 459 19.43 3.49 -4.85
CA ASP A 459 20.78 3.84 -5.28
C ASP A 459 20.86 5.19 -5.99
N MET A 460 21.98 5.88 -5.84
CA MET A 460 22.27 7.14 -6.51
C MET A 460 22.78 6.91 -7.94
N THR A 461 21.92 6.33 -8.81
CA THR A 461 22.28 5.96 -10.19
C THR A 461 21.18 6.31 -11.17
N PHE A 462 21.56 6.52 -12.45
CA PHE A 462 20.57 6.66 -13.54
C PHE A 462 19.74 5.40 -13.77
N ALA A 463 20.26 4.21 -13.46
CA ALA A 463 19.51 2.96 -13.53
C ALA A 463 18.37 2.94 -12.50
N ALA A 464 18.66 3.37 -11.27
CA ALA A 464 17.65 3.52 -10.24
C ALA A 464 16.60 4.57 -10.63
N LEU A 465 16.99 5.74 -11.11
CA LEU A 465 16.07 6.77 -11.60
C LEU A 465 15.14 6.23 -12.71
N ARG A 466 15.70 5.52 -13.70
CA ARG A 466 14.90 4.92 -14.79
C ARG A 466 13.82 3.99 -14.25
N LYS A 467 14.14 3.21 -13.23
CA LYS A 467 13.24 2.25 -12.60
C LYS A 467 12.06 2.95 -11.89
N GLN A 468 12.29 4.14 -11.31
CA GLN A 468 11.26 4.87 -10.58
C GLN A 468 10.03 5.20 -11.43
N VAL A 469 10.19 5.34 -12.75
CA VAL A 469 9.06 5.60 -13.66
C VAL A 469 8.06 4.44 -13.63
N THR A 470 8.53 3.21 -13.75
CA THR A 470 7.68 2.01 -13.73
C THR A 470 7.09 1.73 -12.36
N VAL A 471 7.88 1.94 -11.30
CA VAL A 471 7.41 1.79 -9.91
C VAL A 471 6.24 2.74 -9.63
N GLY A 472 6.40 4.03 -9.90
CA GLY A 472 5.33 5.00 -9.65
C GLY A 472 4.05 4.72 -10.44
N LEU A 473 4.16 4.23 -11.68
CA LEU A 473 3.01 3.83 -12.49
C LEU A 473 2.28 2.61 -11.90
N ASN A 474 3.00 1.58 -11.45
CA ASN A 474 2.41 0.39 -10.83
C ASN A 474 1.77 0.70 -9.47
N VAL A 475 2.38 1.55 -8.66
CA VAL A 475 1.79 2.03 -7.40
C VAL A 475 0.46 2.75 -7.66
N GLY A 476 0.41 3.61 -8.68
CA GLY A 476 -0.83 4.25 -9.11
C GLY A 476 -1.91 3.26 -9.55
N LEU A 477 -1.53 2.20 -10.27
CA LEU A 477 -2.43 1.12 -10.69
C LEU A 477 -2.80 0.18 -9.53
N SER A 478 -2.10 0.26 -8.41
CA SER A 478 -2.43 -0.43 -7.16
C SER A 478 -3.36 0.37 -6.23
N GLY A 479 -3.92 1.50 -6.72
CA GLY A 479 -4.88 2.31 -5.98
C GLY A 479 -4.27 3.35 -5.05
N ILE A 480 -2.93 3.53 -5.04
CA ILE A 480 -2.25 4.56 -4.24
C ILE A 480 -1.86 5.74 -5.15
N PRO A 481 -2.61 6.85 -5.11
CA PRO A 481 -2.43 7.94 -6.08
C PRO A 481 -1.29 8.89 -5.74
N LEU A 482 -0.78 8.84 -4.50
CA LEU A 482 0.31 9.68 -4.03
C LEU A 482 1.56 8.83 -3.86
N TRP A 483 2.56 9.15 -4.67
CA TRP A 483 3.82 8.44 -4.68
C TRP A 483 4.96 9.39 -5.05
N GLY A 484 6.13 9.13 -4.47
CA GLY A 484 7.37 9.84 -4.78
C GLY A 484 8.58 8.91 -4.67
N THR A 485 9.75 9.50 -4.81
CA THR A 485 11.04 8.84 -4.65
C THR A 485 12.02 9.82 -4.02
N ASP A 486 13.07 9.33 -3.39
CA ASP A 486 14.14 10.17 -2.87
C ASP A 486 14.92 10.77 -4.03
N ILE A 487 14.73 12.07 -4.26
CA ILE A 487 15.34 12.77 -5.40
C ILE A 487 16.83 12.87 -5.18
N GLY A 488 17.58 12.28 -6.11
CA GLY A 488 19.02 12.15 -6.06
C GLY A 488 19.50 10.78 -5.58
N GLY A 489 18.58 9.93 -5.09
CA GLY A 489 18.88 8.69 -4.41
C GLY A 489 19.27 8.89 -2.95
N PHE A 490 19.09 7.87 -2.11
CA PHE A 490 19.34 7.96 -0.67
C PHE A 490 20.76 7.56 -0.29
N GLY A 491 21.30 6.48 -0.86
CA GLY A 491 22.61 5.97 -0.48
C GLY A 491 22.88 4.59 -1.08
N PHE A 492 23.60 3.73 -0.38
CA PHE A 492 24.08 2.39 -0.70
C PHE A 492 25.07 2.30 -1.85
N SER A 493 24.75 2.72 -3.07
CA SER A 493 25.70 2.72 -4.17
C SER A 493 25.54 3.95 -5.08
N GLY A 494 26.61 4.29 -5.77
CA GLY A 494 26.66 5.43 -6.68
C GLY A 494 27.07 6.74 -6.00
N GLN A 495 26.82 7.84 -6.70
CA GLN A 495 27.05 9.20 -6.24
C GLN A 495 26.00 10.13 -6.83
N CYS A 496 25.43 11.00 -6.03
CA CYS A 496 24.52 12.02 -6.50
C CYS A 496 25.24 13.15 -7.21
N THR A 497 25.55 12.95 -8.51
CA THR A 497 26.14 14.01 -9.32
C THR A 497 25.14 15.15 -9.58
N PRO A 498 25.60 16.38 -9.89
CA PRO A 498 24.71 17.50 -10.26
C PRO A 498 23.75 17.15 -11.39
N GLU A 499 24.19 16.40 -12.40
CA GLU A 499 23.33 15.98 -13.51
C GLU A 499 22.28 14.97 -13.06
N LEU A 500 22.64 13.93 -12.29
CA LEU A 500 21.70 12.95 -11.76
C LEU A 500 20.63 13.64 -10.89
N TYR A 501 21.07 14.56 -10.01
CA TYR A 501 20.15 15.33 -9.18
C TYR A 501 19.16 16.14 -10.01
N VAL A 502 19.65 16.88 -11.03
CA VAL A 502 18.79 17.67 -11.94
C VAL A 502 17.79 16.77 -12.65
N ARG A 503 18.22 15.65 -13.24
CA ARG A 503 17.31 14.73 -13.97
C ARG A 503 16.25 14.13 -13.05
N TRP A 504 16.66 13.75 -11.84
CA TRP A 504 15.73 13.22 -10.86
C TRP A 504 14.76 14.29 -10.34
N PHE A 505 15.25 15.50 -10.13
CA PHE A 505 14.41 16.64 -9.74
C PHE A 505 13.38 16.99 -10.83
N GLN A 506 13.79 16.95 -12.10
CA GLN A 506 12.90 17.13 -13.25
C GLN A 506 11.79 16.06 -13.26
N PHE A 507 12.12 14.80 -13.05
CA PHE A 507 11.16 13.71 -12.94
C PHE A 507 10.23 13.93 -11.73
N GLY A 508 10.79 14.18 -10.55
CA GLY A 508 10.05 14.40 -9.32
C GLY A 508 9.07 15.56 -9.39
N ALA A 509 9.39 16.62 -10.16
CA ALA A 509 8.49 17.76 -10.37
C ALA A 509 7.16 17.38 -11.07
N PHE A 510 7.12 16.21 -11.71
CA PHE A 510 5.91 15.66 -12.35
C PHE A 510 5.33 14.45 -11.60
N CYS A 511 5.97 14.01 -10.51
CA CYS A 511 5.40 13.04 -9.58
C CYS A 511 4.31 13.70 -8.70
N SER A 512 3.52 12.89 -8.04
CA SER A 512 2.53 13.40 -7.09
C SER A 512 3.16 13.92 -5.79
N LEU A 513 4.35 13.42 -5.44
CA LEU A 513 5.18 13.91 -4.34
C LEU A 513 6.55 14.32 -4.88
N LEU A 514 7.01 15.50 -4.46
CA LEU A 514 8.31 16.06 -4.82
C LEU A 514 9.14 16.19 -3.53
N ARG A 515 9.97 15.18 -3.23
CA ARG A 515 10.75 15.08 -1.99
C ARG A 515 12.23 14.83 -2.28
N PRO A 516 13.10 15.83 -2.22
CA PRO A 516 14.55 15.63 -2.09
C PRO A 516 14.84 15.02 -0.71
N HIS A 517 15.60 13.93 -0.69
CA HIS A 517 16.05 13.29 0.54
C HIS A 517 17.39 12.61 0.29
N GLY A 518 18.32 12.74 1.21
CA GLY A 518 19.64 12.15 1.15
C GLY A 518 20.11 11.69 2.51
N ASP A 519 21.18 10.93 2.54
CA ASP A 519 21.77 10.40 3.76
C ASP A 519 22.45 11.50 4.62
N GLN A 520 23.09 11.09 5.72
CA GLN A 520 23.73 12.01 6.65
C GLN A 520 24.88 12.83 6.02
N THR A 521 25.50 12.28 5.00
CA THR A 521 26.72 12.84 4.39
C THR A 521 26.42 13.73 3.18
N GLU A 522 25.23 13.62 2.62
CA GLU A 522 24.85 14.28 1.38
C GLU A 522 23.55 15.10 1.50
N SER A 523 23.72 16.42 1.46
CA SER A 523 22.60 17.36 1.41
C SER A 523 21.90 17.34 0.04
N ARG A 524 20.57 17.51 0.05
CA ARG A 524 19.73 17.53 -1.17
C ARG A 524 18.99 18.87 -1.36
N GLU A 525 19.39 19.91 -0.65
CA GLU A 525 18.89 21.26 -0.88
C GLU A 525 19.38 21.75 -2.25
N PRO A 526 18.51 22.39 -3.08
CA PRO A 526 18.85 22.75 -4.47
C PRO A 526 20.13 23.57 -4.67
N TRP A 527 20.52 24.35 -3.66
CA TRP A 527 21.72 25.20 -3.72
C TRP A 527 23.04 24.47 -3.46
N GLN A 528 23.00 23.23 -2.98
CA GLN A 528 24.22 22.46 -2.68
C GLN A 528 25.00 22.05 -3.93
N PHE A 529 24.32 21.97 -5.07
CA PHE A 529 24.88 21.56 -6.34
C PHE A 529 25.34 22.74 -7.23
N GLY A 530 25.37 23.96 -6.69
CA GLY A 530 25.77 25.16 -7.38
C GLY A 530 24.67 25.97 -8.05
N PRO A 531 24.98 27.19 -8.54
CA PRO A 531 23.96 28.14 -8.99
C PRO A 531 23.18 27.70 -10.24
N GLU A 532 23.81 26.94 -11.14
CA GLU A 532 23.15 26.42 -12.33
C GLU A 532 22.05 25.40 -11.97
N VAL A 533 22.38 24.45 -11.11
CA VAL A 533 21.42 23.45 -10.60
C VAL A 533 20.29 24.14 -9.85
N GLU A 534 20.60 25.10 -8.98
CA GLU A 534 19.59 25.89 -8.27
C GLU A 534 18.62 26.59 -9.24
N ALA A 535 19.13 27.19 -10.31
CA ALA A 535 18.32 27.86 -11.33
C ALA A 535 17.37 26.88 -12.05
N ILE A 536 17.87 25.69 -12.38
CA ILE A 536 17.06 24.61 -12.99
C ILE A 536 15.98 24.15 -12.01
N CYS A 537 16.34 23.86 -10.76
CA CYS A 537 15.37 23.46 -9.72
C CYS A 537 14.28 24.52 -9.53
N ARG A 538 14.65 25.80 -9.47
CA ARG A 538 13.70 26.92 -9.39
C ARG A 538 12.68 26.94 -10.54
N LYS A 539 13.15 26.69 -11.78
CA LYS A 539 12.28 26.56 -12.96
C LYS A 539 11.26 25.42 -12.78
N TYR A 540 11.73 24.24 -12.40
CA TYR A 540 10.87 23.06 -12.28
C TYR A 540 9.93 23.14 -11.07
N LEU A 541 10.31 23.79 -9.96
CA LEU A 541 9.41 24.09 -8.86
C LEU A 541 8.22 24.95 -9.31
N ARG A 542 8.47 25.97 -10.12
CA ARG A 542 7.40 26.81 -10.71
C ARG A 542 6.48 25.98 -11.63
N CYS A 543 7.03 25.06 -12.43
CA CYS A 543 6.26 24.15 -13.25
C CYS A 543 5.40 23.20 -12.38
N ALA A 544 5.95 22.63 -11.31
CA ALA A 544 5.24 21.76 -10.39
C ALA A 544 4.06 22.47 -9.72
N ILE A 545 4.26 23.71 -9.25
CA ILE A 545 3.19 24.54 -8.66
C ILE A 545 2.08 24.83 -9.67
N ALA A 546 2.43 25.18 -10.91
CA ALA A 546 1.46 25.42 -11.97
C ALA A 546 0.64 24.16 -12.28
N SER A 547 1.29 23.00 -12.35
CA SER A 547 0.65 21.69 -12.60
C SER A 547 -0.22 21.25 -11.43
N SER A 548 0.21 21.45 -10.18
CA SER A 548 -0.57 21.11 -8.98
C SER A 548 -1.88 21.91 -8.89
N ARG A 549 -1.86 23.19 -9.26
CA ARG A 549 -3.07 24.03 -9.36
C ARG A 549 -4.07 23.44 -10.35
N THR A 550 -3.63 23.03 -11.53
CA THR A 550 -4.47 22.39 -12.54
C THR A 550 -5.05 21.06 -12.03
N SER A 551 -4.26 20.25 -11.37
CA SER A 551 -4.69 18.96 -10.80
C SER A 551 -5.72 19.12 -9.69
N ILE A 552 -5.53 20.07 -8.77
CA ILE A 552 -6.50 20.36 -7.69
C ILE A 552 -7.79 20.94 -8.29
N THR A 553 -7.71 21.90 -9.21
CA THR A 553 -8.87 22.52 -9.85
C THR A 553 -9.68 21.50 -10.64
N GLN A 554 -9.03 20.55 -11.33
CA GLN A 554 -9.72 19.48 -12.04
C GLN A 554 -10.40 18.49 -11.08
N ARG A 555 -9.81 18.24 -9.89
CA ARG A 555 -10.43 17.41 -8.84
C ARG A 555 -11.59 18.10 -8.14
N MET A 556 -11.58 19.43 -8.05
CA MET A 556 -12.62 20.24 -7.39
C MET A 556 -13.80 20.60 -8.30
N LYS A 557 -13.71 20.41 -9.63
CA LYS A 557 -14.89 20.54 -10.49
C LYS A 557 -15.92 19.51 -10.04
N PRO A 558 -17.19 19.91 -9.84
CA PRO A 558 -18.25 18.96 -9.54
C PRO A 558 -18.35 18.01 -10.72
N VAL A 559 -17.75 16.87 -10.57
CA VAL A 559 -17.89 15.74 -11.48
C VAL A 559 -19.09 14.98 -10.93
N PRO A 560 -20.06 14.56 -11.77
CA PRO A 560 -21.13 13.67 -11.33
C PRO A 560 -20.54 12.55 -10.48
N ALA A 561 -21.26 12.14 -9.43
CA ALA A 561 -20.78 11.15 -8.45
C ALA A 561 -20.16 9.89 -9.09
N GLU A 562 -20.52 9.61 -10.33
CA GLU A 562 -20.07 8.52 -11.17
C GLU A 562 -18.63 8.63 -11.71
N SER A 563 -17.96 9.78 -11.65
CA SER A 563 -16.65 9.97 -12.29
C SER A 563 -15.54 10.54 -11.38
N ARG A 564 -15.71 10.51 -10.05
CA ARG A 564 -14.69 10.91 -9.08
C ARG A 564 -13.69 9.76 -8.87
N SER A 565 -12.73 9.56 -9.75
CA SER A 565 -11.74 8.48 -9.59
C SER A 565 -10.31 8.90 -9.93
N CYS A 566 -9.35 8.27 -9.25
CA CYS A 566 -7.90 8.35 -9.49
C CYS A 566 -7.50 8.04 -10.95
N ALA A 567 -8.37 7.41 -11.73
CA ALA A 567 -8.17 7.13 -13.16
C ALA A 567 -7.86 8.38 -13.99
N ARG A 568 -8.19 9.59 -13.55
CA ARG A 568 -7.84 10.83 -14.25
C ARG A 568 -6.35 11.16 -14.26
N TRP A 569 -5.56 10.71 -13.28
CA TRP A 569 -4.11 10.89 -13.29
C TRP A 569 -3.46 10.12 -14.44
N TYR A 570 -3.87 8.88 -14.65
CA TYR A 570 -3.40 8.04 -15.76
C TYR A 570 -3.80 8.60 -17.13
N TRP A 571 -5.00 9.16 -17.25
CA TRP A 571 -5.51 9.73 -18.53
C TRP A 571 -4.78 11.02 -18.95
N HIS A 572 -4.31 11.83 -18.00
CA HIS A 572 -3.55 13.04 -18.33
C HIS A 572 -2.19 12.69 -18.95
N PHE A 573 -1.53 11.65 -18.46
CA PHE A 573 -0.28 11.13 -19.03
C PHE A 573 -0.44 10.58 -20.45
N ARG A 574 -1.58 9.97 -20.79
CA ARG A 574 -1.85 9.46 -22.15
C ARG A 574 -2.17 10.57 -23.16
N LYS A 575 -2.83 11.64 -22.77
CA LYS A 575 -3.17 12.74 -23.71
C LYS A 575 -1.97 13.62 -24.09
N THR A 576 -0.92 13.64 -23.30
CA THR A 576 0.30 14.39 -23.60
C THR A 576 1.29 13.64 -24.50
N ARG A 577 1.04 12.38 -24.84
CA ARG A 577 1.79 11.66 -25.87
C ARG A 577 1.26 11.94 -27.29
N ARG A 578 1.32 13.18 -27.74
CA ARG A 578 1.53 13.54 -29.12
C ARG A 578 2.89 14.26 -29.22
N TRP A 579 3.95 13.47 -29.22
CA TRP A 579 5.22 13.87 -29.78
C TRP A 579 5.30 13.17 -31.15
N SER A 580 4.98 13.92 -32.21
CA SER A 580 5.40 13.58 -33.55
C SER A 580 6.92 13.63 -33.61
N THR A 581 7.52 12.57 -34.14
CA THR A 581 8.87 12.39 -34.68
C THR A 581 9.75 13.63 -34.71
#